data_fb737711333c6f4f3ca8854d195a5003
#
_entry.id   fb737711333c6f4f3ca8854d195a5003
#
_cell.length_a   1.000
_cell.length_b   1.000
_cell.length_c   1.000
_cell.angle_alpha   90.00
_cell.angle_beta   90.00
_cell.angle_gamma   90.00
#
_symmetry.space_group_name_H-M   'P 1'
#
loop_
_entity.id
_entity.type
_entity.pdbx_description
1 polymer ?
#
loop_
_entity_poly.entity_id
_entity_poly.type
_entity_poly.pdbx_seq_one_letter_code
_entity_poly.pdbx_strand_id
1 'polypeptide(L)'
;PALAWRAPALGDGRVFDRQQPNTLGDLIVDLLLDASASQNRRQEQLATQGYILAEALTRCAIPVRVLSYCSVSGCTVLREYRDYRENQGNNRIFEFAAAGWNRDGLALREVDWLLRRSGEQQRLLLILTDANPNDDTRLPGTGNQFFSRDYSGRPAVADAAEEATMLRRHGNPPLCLFSGREGDLSSARTIYGRDVVRLPSVGWFAQTVGKIIQGRLQALES
;
A
#
# COMPACT_ATOMS: atom_id res chain seq x y z
N PRO A 1 10.75 -23.18 -31.92
CA PRO A 1 11.64 -22.31 -32.66
C PRO A 1 11.82 -22.72 -34.13
N ALA A 2 12.03 -24.02 -34.48
CA ALA A 2 12.25 -24.45 -35.86
C ALA A 2 10.99 -24.36 -36.75
N LEU A 3 9.80 -24.25 -36.21
CA LEU A 3 8.52 -24.16 -36.94
C LEU A 3 8.02 -22.71 -37.10
N ALA A 4 8.57 -21.76 -36.37
CA ALA A 4 8.07 -20.38 -36.36
C ALA A 4 8.22 -19.70 -37.76
N TRP A 5 9.27 -19.99 -38.52
CA TRP A 5 9.46 -19.42 -39.85
C TRP A 5 8.54 -20.02 -40.92
N ARG A 6 7.96 -21.22 -40.66
CA ARG A 6 7.02 -21.85 -41.60
C ARG A 6 5.58 -21.31 -41.44
N ALA A 7 5.23 -20.79 -40.26
CA ALA A 7 3.87 -20.31 -39.95
C ALA A 7 3.39 -19.20 -40.92
N PRO A 8 4.19 -18.19 -41.29
CA PRO A 8 3.77 -17.18 -42.27
C PRO A 8 3.51 -17.78 -43.66
N ALA A 9 4.30 -18.76 -44.06
CA ALA A 9 4.12 -19.43 -45.37
C ALA A 9 2.82 -20.25 -45.41
N LEU A 10 2.26 -20.63 -44.27
CA LEU A 10 0.99 -21.34 -44.12
C LEU A 10 -0.20 -20.43 -43.82
N GLY A 11 0.00 -19.11 -43.84
CA GLY A 11 -1.04 -18.13 -43.55
C GLY A 11 -1.42 -18.02 -42.04
N ASP A 12 -0.61 -18.60 -41.16
CA ASP A 12 -0.83 -18.47 -39.71
C ASP A 12 -0.17 -17.20 -39.20
N GLY A 13 -0.99 -16.17 -38.93
CA GLY A 13 -0.56 -14.87 -38.39
C GLY A 13 -0.11 -14.89 -36.94
N ARG A 14 -0.23 -16.03 -36.20
CA ARG A 14 0.12 -16.17 -34.78
C ARG A 14 1.57 -16.59 -34.54
N VAL A 15 2.47 -16.34 -35.48
CA VAL A 15 3.90 -16.70 -35.40
C VAL A 15 4.60 -16.15 -34.18
N PHE A 16 4.13 -15.01 -33.65
CA PHE A 16 4.67 -14.31 -32.49
C PHE A 16 3.78 -14.38 -31.27
N ASP A 17 2.72 -15.18 -31.33
CA ASP A 17 1.89 -15.45 -30.17
C ASP A 17 2.61 -16.43 -29.20
N ARG A 18 3.81 -16.01 -28.82
CA ARG A 18 4.50 -16.58 -27.69
C ARG A 18 3.82 -15.97 -26.47
N GLN A 19 2.92 -16.70 -25.86
CA GLN A 19 2.62 -16.48 -24.46
C GLN A 19 3.95 -16.61 -23.71
N GLN A 20 4.63 -15.49 -23.48
CA GLN A 20 5.64 -15.46 -22.43
C GLN A 20 4.87 -15.90 -21.18
N PRO A 21 5.35 -16.88 -20.42
CA PRO A 21 4.81 -17.13 -19.10
C PRO A 21 4.85 -15.77 -18.41
N ASN A 22 3.69 -15.34 -17.95
CA ASN A 22 3.52 -14.01 -17.35
C ASN A 22 4.19 -14.10 -15.97
N THR A 23 5.53 -13.98 -15.94
CA THR A 23 6.32 -13.95 -14.70
C THR A 23 5.93 -12.76 -13.82
N LEU A 24 5.24 -11.77 -14.41
CA LEU A 24 4.54 -10.68 -13.70
C LEU A 24 3.30 -11.17 -12.92
N GLY A 25 2.76 -12.38 -13.25
CA GLY A 25 1.50 -12.88 -12.70
C GLY A 25 1.51 -13.23 -11.21
N ASP A 26 2.67 -13.33 -10.59
CA ASP A 26 2.78 -13.69 -9.17
C ASP A 26 2.83 -12.48 -8.22
N LEU A 27 3.11 -11.28 -8.72
CA LEU A 27 3.13 -10.07 -7.92
C LEU A 27 1.75 -9.41 -7.87
N ILE A 28 1.25 -9.17 -6.67
CA ILE A 28 0.09 -8.30 -6.43
C ILE A 28 0.47 -7.13 -5.54
N VAL A 29 -0.21 -6.01 -5.71
CA VAL A 29 0.07 -4.77 -4.98
C VAL A 29 -1.15 -4.36 -4.17
N ASP A 30 -0.93 -4.09 -2.89
CA ASP A 30 -1.88 -3.42 -2.01
C ASP A 30 -1.41 -1.99 -1.77
N LEU A 31 -2.26 -1.01 -2.06
CA LEU A 31 -2.04 0.39 -1.77
C LEU A 31 -2.98 0.83 -0.67
N LEU A 32 -2.42 1.22 0.47
CA LEU A 32 -3.14 1.72 1.63
C LEU A 32 -2.89 3.23 1.77
N LEU A 33 -3.95 4.02 1.71
CA LEU A 33 -3.92 5.49 1.80
C LEU A 33 -4.36 5.94 3.19
N ASP A 34 -3.55 6.74 3.84
CA ASP A 34 -3.93 7.42 5.06
C ASP A 34 -4.96 8.52 4.74
N ALA A 35 -6.19 8.35 5.21
CA ALA A 35 -7.30 9.27 5.02
C ALA A 35 -7.62 10.08 6.29
N SER A 36 -6.66 10.28 7.18
CA SER A 36 -6.84 11.13 8.36
C SER A 36 -6.95 12.62 8.00
N ALA A 37 -7.49 13.42 8.89
CA ALA A 37 -7.69 14.87 8.69
C ALA A 37 -6.39 15.63 8.44
N SER A 38 -5.23 15.13 8.87
CA SER A 38 -3.92 15.71 8.55
C SER A 38 -3.67 15.78 7.04
N GLN A 39 -4.31 14.91 6.26
CA GLN A 39 -4.21 14.82 4.81
C GLN A 39 -5.17 15.75 4.05
N ASN A 40 -6.10 16.44 4.70
CA ASN A 40 -7.13 17.27 4.07
C ASN A 40 -6.57 18.23 3.00
N ARG A 41 -5.47 18.90 3.30
CA ARG A 41 -4.85 19.85 2.35
C ARG A 41 -4.18 19.18 1.16
N ARG A 42 -3.99 17.87 1.20
CA ARG A 42 -3.28 17.07 0.19
C ARG A 42 -4.13 15.95 -0.37
N GLN A 43 -5.43 15.90 -0.05
CA GLN A 43 -6.30 14.80 -0.44
C GLN A 43 -6.36 14.61 -1.96
N GLU A 44 -6.44 15.69 -2.75
CA GLU A 44 -6.42 15.61 -4.20
C GLU A 44 -5.10 15.06 -4.73
N GLN A 45 -3.99 15.46 -4.10
CA GLN A 45 -2.66 14.96 -4.43
C GLN A 45 -2.53 13.46 -4.11
N LEU A 46 -3.02 13.02 -2.96
CA LEU A 46 -3.01 11.62 -2.55
C LEU A 46 -3.89 10.76 -3.48
N ALA A 47 -5.10 11.22 -3.78
CA ALA A 47 -5.98 10.56 -4.74
C ALA A 47 -5.33 10.45 -6.12
N THR A 48 -4.70 11.54 -6.60
CA THR A 48 -3.98 11.55 -7.88
C THR A 48 -2.81 10.56 -7.89
N GLN A 49 -2.02 10.51 -6.82
CA GLN A 49 -0.92 9.55 -6.68
C GLN A 49 -1.42 8.11 -6.67
N GLY A 50 -2.47 7.83 -5.90
CA GLY A 50 -3.12 6.51 -5.87
C GLY A 50 -3.65 6.11 -7.24
N TYR A 51 -4.32 7.03 -7.94
CA TYR A 51 -4.83 6.80 -9.30
C TYR A 51 -3.72 6.50 -10.30
N ILE A 52 -2.66 7.34 -10.34
CA ILE A 52 -1.51 7.14 -11.26
C ILE A 52 -0.87 5.76 -11.04
N LEU A 53 -0.71 5.36 -9.79
CA LEU A 53 -0.13 4.06 -9.48
C LEU A 53 -1.05 2.92 -9.91
N ALA A 54 -2.34 3.00 -9.57
CA ALA A 54 -3.31 1.99 -9.96
C ALA A 54 -3.41 1.85 -11.49
N GLU A 55 -3.42 2.96 -12.24
CA GLU A 55 -3.39 2.96 -13.70
C GLU A 55 -2.12 2.32 -14.26
N ALA A 56 -0.95 2.68 -13.73
CA ALA A 56 0.32 2.13 -14.17
C ALA A 56 0.38 0.61 -13.96
N LEU A 57 -0.03 0.14 -12.78
CA LEU A 57 -0.08 -1.29 -12.46
C LEU A 57 -1.08 -2.04 -13.34
N THR A 58 -2.26 -1.46 -13.57
CA THR A 58 -3.27 -2.05 -14.46
C THR A 58 -2.74 -2.22 -15.88
N ARG A 59 -2.05 -1.22 -16.42
CA ARG A 59 -1.42 -1.28 -17.76
C ARG A 59 -0.31 -2.33 -17.84
N CYS A 60 0.36 -2.60 -16.73
CA CYS A 60 1.36 -3.65 -16.61
C CYS A 60 0.75 -5.03 -16.29
N ALA A 61 -0.58 -5.17 -16.27
CA ALA A 61 -1.30 -6.38 -15.87
C ALA A 61 -0.93 -6.89 -14.45
N ILE A 62 -0.50 -5.99 -13.56
CA ILE A 62 -0.23 -6.28 -12.14
C ILE A 62 -1.52 -6.02 -11.36
N PRO A 63 -2.09 -7.03 -10.68
CA PRO A 63 -3.27 -6.85 -9.86
C PRO A 63 -3.00 -5.86 -8.73
N VAL A 64 -3.90 -4.89 -8.53
CA VAL A 64 -3.77 -3.89 -7.48
C VAL A 64 -5.10 -3.72 -6.75
N ARG A 65 -5.02 -3.67 -5.41
CA ARG A 65 -6.12 -3.25 -4.54
C ARG A 65 -5.78 -1.89 -3.93
N VAL A 66 -6.76 -1.01 -3.86
CA VAL A 66 -6.61 0.32 -3.28
C VAL A 66 -7.59 0.50 -2.13
N LEU A 67 -7.04 0.71 -0.96
CA LEU A 67 -7.75 0.94 0.29
C LEU A 67 -7.37 2.31 0.86
N SER A 68 -8.25 2.89 1.65
CA SER A 68 -7.89 3.95 2.59
C SER A 68 -8.32 3.61 4.01
N TYR A 69 -7.73 4.27 4.99
CA TYR A 69 -8.14 4.13 6.37
C TYR A 69 -8.23 5.48 7.08
N CYS A 70 -9.19 5.57 7.99
CA CYS A 70 -9.28 6.64 8.98
C CYS A 70 -10.01 6.12 10.23
N SER A 71 -9.97 6.89 11.32
CA SER A 71 -10.71 6.57 12.54
C SER A 71 -11.77 7.65 12.79
N VAL A 72 -13.01 7.21 12.94
CA VAL A 72 -14.17 8.09 13.20
C VAL A 72 -15.01 7.50 14.32
N SER A 73 -15.33 8.28 15.31
CA SER A 73 -16.15 7.86 16.45
C SER A 73 -15.67 6.58 17.15
N GLY A 74 -14.35 6.44 17.32
CA GLY A 74 -13.72 5.27 17.95
C GLY A 74 -13.65 4.01 17.10
N CYS A 75 -14.07 4.07 15.84
CA CYS A 75 -13.97 2.97 14.89
C CYS A 75 -12.95 3.28 13.81
N THR A 76 -12.05 2.33 13.53
CA THR A 76 -11.19 2.40 12.34
C THR A 76 -11.96 1.87 11.14
N VAL A 77 -12.07 2.69 10.10
CA VAL A 77 -12.79 2.40 8.87
C VAL A 77 -11.79 2.14 7.76
N LEU A 78 -11.90 0.99 7.11
CA LEU A 78 -11.22 0.71 5.84
C LEU A 78 -12.23 0.91 4.71
N ARG A 79 -11.87 1.73 3.73
CA ARG A 79 -12.67 1.93 2.52
C ARG A 79 -11.92 1.38 1.32
N GLU A 80 -12.55 0.48 0.58
CA GLU A 80 -12.03 -0.07 -0.66
C GLU A 80 -12.52 0.75 -1.85
N TYR A 81 -11.59 1.17 -2.70
CA TYR A 81 -11.86 1.89 -3.96
C TYR A 81 -11.74 0.96 -5.15
N ARG A 82 -10.92 -0.07 -5.04
CA ARG A 82 -10.67 -1.03 -6.09
C ARG A 82 -10.20 -2.36 -5.52
N ASP A 83 -10.74 -3.47 -6.06
CA ASP A 83 -10.27 -4.84 -5.81
C ASP A 83 -9.33 -5.31 -6.94
N TYR A 84 -8.54 -6.35 -6.67
CA TYR A 84 -7.59 -6.98 -7.61
C TYR A 84 -8.23 -7.45 -8.92
N ARG A 85 -9.49 -7.86 -8.89
CA ARG A 85 -10.23 -8.42 -10.03
C ARG A 85 -10.77 -7.38 -10.99
N GLU A 86 -10.66 -6.12 -10.62
CA GLU A 86 -11.20 -5.03 -11.41
C GLU A 86 -10.16 -4.53 -12.42
N ASN A 87 -10.50 -4.58 -13.72
CA ASN A 87 -9.67 -4.03 -14.78
C ASN A 87 -10.03 -2.57 -15.11
N GLN A 88 -11.12 -2.07 -14.52
CA GLN A 88 -11.63 -0.71 -14.71
C GLN A 88 -12.10 -0.15 -13.36
N GLY A 89 -12.31 1.16 -13.30
CA GLY A 89 -12.85 1.78 -12.08
C GLY A 89 -11.82 2.47 -11.19
N ASN A 90 -10.58 2.67 -11.67
CA ASN A 90 -9.56 3.44 -10.95
C ASN A 90 -10.01 4.87 -10.61
N ASN A 91 -10.96 5.43 -11.38
CA ASN A 91 -11.55 6.75 -11.12
C ASN A 91 -12.28 6.84 -9.77
N ARG A 92 -12.72 5.72 -9.17
CA ARG A 92 -13.27 5.70 -7.80
C ARG A 92 -12.27 6.16 -6.75
N ILE A 93 -10.96 6.11 -7.04
CA ILE A 93 -9.93 6.63 -6.14
C ILE A 93 -10.08 8.14 -5.93
N PHE A 94 -10.68 8.88 -6.87
CA PHE A 94 -10.99 10.30 -6.69
C PHE A 94 -12.15 10.58 -5.73
N GLU A 95 -12.86 9.53 -5.26
CA GLU A 95 -13.79 9.64 -4.13
C GLU A 95 -13.06 9.64 -2.77
N PHE A 96 -11.72 9.59 -2.78
CA PHE A 96 -10.91 9.70 -1.56
C PHE A 96 -11.22 11.03 -0.86
N ALA A 97 -11.54 10.92 0.44
CA ALA A 97 -11.79 12.07 1.30
C ALA A 97 -11.08 11.85 2.63
N ALA A 98 -10.29 12.84 3.03
CA ALA A 98 -9.58 12.79 4.29
C ALA A 98 -10.48 13.31 5.41
N ALA A 99 -10.62 12.54 6.50
CA ALA A 99 -11.46 12.88 7.65
C ALA A 99 -11.01 12.11 8.91
N GLY A 100 -11.40 12.62 10.08
CA GLY A 100 -11.19 11.92 11.35
C GLY A 100 -9.74 11.82 11.78
N TRP A 101 -9.44 10.77 12.52
CA TRP A 101 -8.14 10.45 13.10
C TRP A 101 -7.44 9.30 12.34
N ASN A 102 -6.25 8.92 12.77
CA ASN A 102 -5.54 7.75 12.22
C ASN A 102 -5.02 6.84 13.33
N ARG A 103 -5.70 5.72 13.52
CA ARG A 103 -5.25 4.62 14.38
C ARG A 103 -4.49 3.61 13.56
N ASP A 104 -3.25 3.97 13.21
CA ASP A 104 -2.40 3.20 12.28
C ASP A 104 -2.25 1.74 12.70
N GLY A 105 -2.07 1.47 14.01
CA GLY A 105 -1.96 0.09 14.49
C GLY A 105 -3.18 -0.76 14.17
N LEU A 106 -4.41 -0.26 14.40
CA LEU A 106 -5.61 -1.00 14.00
C LEU A 106 -5.73 -1.17 12.48
N ALA A 107 -5.43 -0.14 11.72
CA ALA A 107 -5.48 -0.22 10.26
C ALA A 107 -4.50 -1.28 9.72
N LEU A 108 -3.27 -1.32 10.23
CA LEU A 108 -2.27 -2.32 9.85
C LEU A 108 -2.70 -3.74 10.25
N ARG A 109 -3.30 -3.91 11.43
CA ARG A 109 -3.85 -5.20 11.90
C ARG A 109 -4.96 -5.71 10.99
N GLU A 110 -5.90 -4.85 10.60
CA GLU A 110 -6.99 -5.21 9.70
C GLU A 110 -6.47 -5.56 8.30
N VAL A 111 -5.50 -4.80 7.80
CA VAL A 111 -4.85 -5.11 6.52
C VAL A 111 -4.12 -6.46 6.61
N ASP A 112 -3.36 -6.74 7.67
CA ASP A 112 -2.72 -8.04 7.88
C ASP A 112 -3.74 -9.19 7.85
N TRP A 113 -4.87 -9.01 8.51
CA TRP A 113 -5.96 -9.99 8.51
C TRP A 113 -6.51 -10.22 7.07
N LEU A 114 -6.73 -9.15 6.31
CA LEU A 114 -7.18 -9.23 4.91
C LEU A 114 -6.15 -9.96 4.03
N LEU A 115 -4.86 -9.64 4.19
CA LEU A 115 -3.78 -10.23 3.39
C LEU A 115 -3.66 -11.74 3.64
N ARG A 116 -3.70 -12.18 4.89
CA ARG A 116 -3.63 -13.60 5.24
C ARG A 116 -4.78 -14.44 4.68
N ARG A 117 -5.94 -13.84 4.41
CA ARG A 117 -7.09 -14.53 3.83
C ARG A 117 -7.07 -14.62 2.30
N SER A 118 -6.21 -13.88 1.64
CA SER A 118 -6.19 -13.79 0.18
C SER A 118 -5.26 -14.81 -0.51
N GLY A 119 -4.73 -15.78 0.24
CA GLY A 119 -3.87 -16.84 -0.30
C GLY A 119 -2.38 -16.47 -0.36
N GLU A 120 -1.55 -17.46 -0.71
CA GLU A 120 -0.09 -17.29 -0.87
C GLU A 120 0.20 -16.70 -2.24
N GLN A 121 0.56 -15.42 -2.28
CA GLN A 121 1.01 -14.71 -3.47
C GLN A 121 2.13 -13.76 -3.08
N GLN A 122 3.00 -13.43 -4.02
CA GLN A 122 4.01 -12.41 -3.79
C GLN A 122 3.35 -11.05 -3.67
N ARG A 123 3.50 -10.40 -2.52
CA ARG A 123 2.80 -9.14 -2.21
C ARG A 123 3.74 -7.99 -2.00
N LEU A 124 3.30 -6.83 -2.46
CA LEU A 124 3.91 -5.55 -2.14
C LEU A 124 2.84 -4.67 -1.47
N LEU A 125 2.97 -4.47 -0.16
CA LEU A 125 2.12 -3.56 0.59
C LEU A 125 2.76 -2.18 0.63
N LEU A 126 2.15 -1.23 -0.07
CA LEU A 126 2.55 0.18 -0.10
C LEU A 126 1.63 0.99 0.80
N ILE A 127 2.20 1.77 1.72
CA ILE A 127 1.42 2.61 2.65
C ILE A 127 1.80 4.07 2.42
N LEU A 128 0.84 4.88 1.98
CA LEU A 128 1.03 6.31 1.77
C LEU A 128 0.49 7.07 2.99
N THR A 129 1.39 7.57 3.84
CA THR A 129 1.06 8.19 5.14
C THR A 129 2.08 9.26 5.53
N ASP A 130 1.70 10.14 6.46
CA ASP A 130 2.63 11.04 7.15
C ASP A 130 3.23 10.45 8.44
N ALA A 131 2.85 9.21 8.78
CA ALA A 131 3.34 8.43 9.92
C ALA A 131 3.21 9.17 11.27
N ASN A 132 2.11 9.89 11.45
CA ASN A 132 1.79 10.62 12.66
C ASN A 132 0.48 10.11 13.27
N PRO A 133 0.47 8.85 13.80
CA PRO A 133 -0.73 8.24 14.33
C PRO A 133 -1.30 9.02 15.53
N ASN A 134 -2.60 9.29 15.47
CA ASN A 134 -3.33 10.02 16.49
C ASN A 134 -4.82 9.65 16.48
N ASP A 135 -5.40 9.39 17.66
CA ASP A 135 -6.82 9.06 17.83
C ASP A 135 -7.35 9.69 19.13
N ASP A 136 -8.61 10.11 19.13
CA ASP A 136 -9.31 10.59 20.31
C ASP A 136 -9.68 9.46 21.29
N THR A 137 -9.73 8.23 20.80
CA THR A 137 -9.98 7.05 21.63
C THR A 137 -8.70 6.60 22.33
N ARG A 138 -8.73 6.60 23.65
CA ARG A 138 -7.58 6.27 24.50
C ARG A 138 -7.24 4.78 24.45
N LEU A 139 -5.97 4.48 24.63
CA LEU A 139 -5.50 3.12 24.89
C LEU A 139 -5.91 2.69 26.31
N PRO A 140 -6.44 1.48 26.50
CA PRO A 140 -6.72 0.97 27.84
C PRO A 140 -5.43 0.82 28.65
N GLY A 141 -5.55 0.90 29.97
CA GLY A 141 -4.44 0.52 30.86
C GLY A 141 -4.12 -0.96 30.75
N THR A 142 -2.84 -1.32 30.74
CA THR A 142 -2.37 -2.70 30.66
C THR A 142 -1.34 -3.00 31.74
N GLY A 143 -1.44 -4.17 32.37
CA GLY A 143 -0.47 -4.64 33.38
C GLY A 143 -0.27 -3.65 34.53
N ASN A 144 0.95 -3.16 34.73
CA ASN A 144 1.31 -2.21 35.79
C ASN A 144 0.87 -0.77 35.52
N GLN A 145 0.25 -0.50 34.36
CA GLN A 145 -0.26 0.83 33.99
C GLN A 145 -1.79 0.85 34.10
N PHE A 146 -2.30 1.20 35.26
CA PHE A 146 -3.74 1.22 35.56
C PHE A 146 -4.53 2.32 34.81
N PHE A 147 -3.84 3.34 34.30
CA PHE A 147 -4.50 4.47 33.65
C PHE A 147 -4.48 4.35 32.13
N SER A 148 -5.61 4.75 31.52
CA SER A 148 -5.69 4.87 30.05
C SER A 148 -4.73 5.96 29.55
N ARG A 149 -4.16 5.76 28.37
CA ARG A 149 -3.23 6.69 27.73
C ARG A 149 -3.81 7.25 26.45
N ASP A 150 -3.45 8.47 26.11
CA ASP A 150 -3.83 9.05 24.83
C ASP A 150 -3.16 8.28 23.67
N TYR A 151 -3.90 8.03 22.60
CA TYR A 151 -3.35 7.45 21.38
C TYR A 151 -2.71 8.55 20.55
N SER A 152 -1.52 8.98 20.96
CA SER A 152 -0.73 10.00 20.26
C SER A 152 0.75 9.88 20.60
N GLY A 153 1.62 10.44 19.77
CA GLY A 153 3.07 10.44 19.99
C GLY A 153 3.64 9.02 20.18
N ARG A 154 4.52 8.85 21.19
CA ARG A 154 5.24 7.58 21.42
C ARG A 154 4.33 6.35 21.59
N PRO A 155 3.24 6.38 22.37
CA PRO A 155 2.35 5.24 22.50
C PRO A 155 1.72 4.79 21.18
N ALA A 156 1.25 5.72 20.37
CA ALA A 156 0.63 5.44 19.08
C ALA A 156 1.65 4.93 18.05
N VAL A 157 2.85 5.52 18.02
CA VAL A 157 3.96 5.06 17.17
C VAL A 157 4.39 3.64 17.57
N ALA A 158 4.45 3.32 18.88
CA ALA A 158 4.81 1.98 19.34
C ALA A 158 3.76 0.92 18.94
N ASP A 159 2.46 1.24 19.07
CA ASP A 159 1.36 0.38 18.64
C ASP A 159 1.45 0.10 17.12
N ALA A 160 1.61 1.13 16.31
CA ALA A 160 1.78 0.98 14.86
C ALA A 160 3.05 0.17 14.49
N ALA A 161 4.15 0.35 15.23
CA ALA A 161 5.40 -0.38 15.00
C ALA A 161 5.28 -1.87 15.33
N GLU A 162 4.51 -2.22 16.37
CA GLU A 162 4.19 -3.60 16.72
C GLU A 162 3.43 -4.29 15.57
N GLU A 163 2.38 -3.66 15.04
CA GLU A 163 1.59 -4.20 13.95
C GLU A 163 2.39 -4.28 12.62
N ALA A 164 3.21 -3.29 12.32
CA ALA A 164 4.12 -3.35 11.17
C ALA A 164 5.13 -4.50 11.30
N THR A 165 5.54 -4.84 12.55
CA THR A 165 6.39 -6.00 12.83
C THR A 165 5.64 -7.30 12.62
N MET A 166 4.36 -7.38 12.99
CA MET A 166 3.52 -8.55 12.74
C MET A 166 3.32 -8.78 11.24
N LEU A 167 3.05 -7.74 10.45
CA LEU A 167 2.99 -7.81 8.98
C LEU A 167 4.27 -8.43 8.39
N ARG A 168 5.45 -7.98 8.84
CA ARG A 168 6.74 -8.56 8.39
C ARG A 168 6.86 -10.04 8.74
N ARG A 169 6.47 -10.43 9.96
CA ARG A 169 6.49 -11.85 10.41
C ARG A 169 5.57 -12.73 9.59
N HIS A 170 4.47 -12.18 9.10
CA HIS A 170 3.51 -12.88 8.24
C HIS A 170 3.90 -12.84 6.74
N GLY A 171 5.10 -12.35 6.40
CA GLY A 171 5.59 -12.31 5.03
C GLY A 171 5.08 -11.15 4.18
N ASN A 172 4.38 -10.17 4.78
CA ASN A 172 3.84 -9.00 4.11
C ASN A 172 4.52 -7.70 4.59
N PRO A 173 5.83 -7.49 4.34
CA PRO A 173 6.53 -6.32 4.84
C PRO A 173 5.93 -5.03 4.25
N PRO A 174 5.49 -4.09 5.12
CA PRO A 174 4.95 -2.82 4.65
C PRO A 174 6.07 -1.89 4.19
N LEU A 175 5.89 -1.25 3.04
CA LEU A 175 6.75 -0.19 2.53
C LEU A 175 6.05 1.16 2.68
N CYS A 176 6.60 2.03 3.50
CA CYS A 176 6.07 3.37 3.74
C CYS A 176 6.49 4.32 2.62
N LEU A 177 5.53 4.86 1.91
CA LEU A 177 5.67 6.01 1.03
C LEU A 177 5.39 7.28 1.86
N PHE A 178 6.45 7.81 2.46
CA PHE A 178 6.33 8.88 3.45
C PHE A 178 6.07 10.24 2.79
N SER A 179 4.96 10.84 3.16
CA SER A 179 4.50 12.16 2.70
C SER A 179 4.46 13.22 3.81
N GLY A 180 4.96 12.89 5.00
CA GLY A 180 4.94 13.76 6.18
C GLY A 180 6.01 14.85 6.19
N ARG A 181 6.05 15.60 7.29
CA ARG A 181 7.06 16.62 7.55
C ARG A 181 8.39 15.97 7.98
N GLU A 182 9.49 16.71 7.89
CA GLU A 182 10.81 16.24 8.32
C GLU A 182 10.80 15.76 9.79
N GLY A 183 10.09 16.47 10.66
CA GLY A 183 9.98 16.13 12.09
C GLY A 183 9.32 14.77 12.35
N ASP A 184 8.46 14.31 11.45
CA ASP A 184 7.71 13.06 11.58
C ASP A 184 8.48 11.85 10.99
N LEU A 185 9.60 12.09 10.31
CA LEU A 185 10.41 11.04 9.69
C LEU A 185 10.96 10.03 10.72
N SER A 186 11.23 10.48 11.93
CA SER A 186 11.67 9.61 13.04
C SER A 186 10.58 8.62 13.43
N SER A 187 9.30 9.04 13.43
CA SER A 187 8.14 8.17 13.67
C SER A 187 8.00 7.15 12.55
N ALA A 188 8.08 7.58 11.28
CA ALA A 188 8.05 6.68 10.14
C ALA A 188 9.14 5.60 10.23
N ARG A 189 10.37 5.97 10.58
CA ARG A 189 11.47 5.02 10.77
C ARG A 189 11.26 4.09 11.96
N THR A 190 10.61 4.53 13.01
CA THR A 190 10.27 3.69 14.17
C THR A 190 9.24 2.63 13.77
N ILE A 191 8.21 3.01 13.01
CA ILE A 191 7.13 2.12 12.56
C ILE A 191 7.62 1.15 11.47
N TYR A 192 8.25 1.68 10.42
CA TYR A 192 8.54 0.94 9.20
C TYR A 192 10.03 0.55 9.04
N GLY A 193 10.90 0.96 9.96
CA GLY A 193 12.31 0.61 9.92
C GLY A 193 13.03 1.23 8.71
N ARG A 194 13.69 0.37 7.92
CA ARG A 194 14.39 0.78 6.69
C ARG A 194 13.45 0.93 5.48
N ASP A 195 12.23 0.39 5.59
CA ASP A 195 11.26 0.36 4.50
C ASP A 195 10.47 1.69 4.46
N VAL A 196 11.19 2.82 4.44
CA VAL A 196 10.64 4.17 4.33
C VAL A 196 11.26 4.84 3.11
N VAL A 197 10.40 5.23 2.18
CA VAL A 197 10.78 6.00 1.00
C VAL A 197 10.14 7.37 1.08
N ARG A 198 10.95 8.42 1.14
CA ARG A 198 10.47 9.79 1.15
C ARG A 198 10.01 10.21 -0.25
N LEU A 199 8.83 10.80 -0.31
CA LEU A 199 8.25 11.35 -1.54
C LEU A 199 8.41 12.86 -1.56
N PRO A 200 9.41 13.42 -2.26
CA PRO A 200 9.66 14.86 -2.27
C PRO A 200 8.60 15.63 -3.04
N SER A 201 7.99 15.03 -4.05
CA SER A 201 6.91 15.63 -4.85
C SER A 201 6.15 14.58 -5.65
N VAL A 202 4.98 14.96 -6.21
CA VAL A 202 4.15 14.10 -7.08
C VAL A 202 4.93 13.61 -8.31
N GLY A 203 5.77 14.44 -8.91
CA GLY A 203 6.54 14.07 -10.10
C GLY A 203 7.54 12.92 -9.86
N TRP A 204 8.05 12.80 -8.65
CA TRP A 204 8.98 11.72 -8.27
C TRP A 204 8.26 10.42 -7.86
N PHE A 205 6.97 10.50 -7.54
CA PHE A 205 6.20 9.37 -7.06
C PHE A 205 6.21 8.19 -8.05
N ALA A 206 5.78 8.41 -9.27
CA ALA A 206 5.68 7.34 -10.28
C ALA A 206 7.06 6.71 -10.58
N GLN A 207 8.11 7.52 -10.69
CA GLN A 207 9.47 7.04 -10.92
C GLN A 207 10.00 6.22 -9.74
N THR A 208 9.77 6.69 -8.51
CA THR A 208 10.24 6.02 -7.28
C THR A 208 9.53 4.68 -7.10
N VAL A 209 8.20 4.67 -7.20
CA VAL A 209 7.42 3.45 -7.06
C VAL A 209 7.69 2.48 -8.21
N GLY A 210 7.85 2.99 -9.43
CA GLY A 210 8.24 2.18 -10.59
C GLY A 210 9.55 1.42 -10.38
N LYS A 211 10.58 2.09 -9.84
CA LYS A 211 11.86 1.44 -9.49
C LYS A 211 11.71 0.37 -8.41
N ILE A 212 10.87 0.61 -7.40
CA ILE A 212 10.60 -0.37 -6.33
C ILE A 212 9.93 -1.61 -6.90
N ILE A 213 8.90 -1.45 -7.72
CA ILE A 213 8.19 -2.55 -8.36
C ILE A 213 9.14 -3.32 -9.27
N GLN A 214 9.92 -2.63 -10.10
CA GLN A 214 10.90 -3.25 -10.98
C GLN A 214 11.94 -4.07 -10.19
N GLY A 215 12.47 -3.52 -9.09
CA GLY A 215 13.40 -4.25 -8.22
C GLY A 215 12.77 -5.50 -7.59
N ARG A 216 11.48 -5.45 -7.22
CA ARG A 216 10.75 -6.63 -6.72
C ARG A 216 10.56 -7.68 -7.79
N LEU A 217 10.20 -7.29 -9.01
CA LEU A 217 10.05 -8.22 -10.14
C LEU A 217 11.37 -8.92 -10.47
N GLN A 218 12.49 -8.18 -10.52
CA GLN A 218 13.82 -8.77 -10.76
C GLN A 218 14.22 -9.76 -9.67
N ALA A 219 13.86 -9.49 -8.40
CA ALA A 219 14.12 -10.42 -7.29
C ALA A 219 13.28 -11.70 -7.34
N LEU A 220 12.16 -11.71 -8.07
CA LEU A 220 11.32 -12.89 -8.30
C LEU A 220 11.82 -13.75 -9.46
N GLU A 221 12.61 -13.19 -10.38
CA GLU A 221 13.18 -13.88 -11.54
C GLU A 221 14.54 -14.54 -11.22
N SER A 222 15.16 -14.21 -10.09
CA SER A 222 16.47 -14.71 -9.64
C SER A 222 16.33 -15.91 -8.71
#